data_4dcc90cc21e4eee4b5d4f6bce35b5d72
#
_entry.id   4dcc90cc21e4eee4b5d4f6bce35b5d72
#
_cell.length_a   1.000
_cell.length_b   1.000
_cell.length_c   1.000
_cell.angle_alpha   90.00
_cell.angle_beta   90.00
_cell.angle_gamma   90.00
#
_symmetry.space_group_name_H-M   'P 1'
#
loop_
_entity.id
_entity.type
_entity.pdbx_description
1 polymer ?
#
loop_
_entity_poly.entity_id
_entity_poly.type
_entity_poly.pdbx_seq_one_letter_code
_entity_poly.pdbx_strand_id
1 'polypeptide(L)'
;MKFTVFTPTYERAHTLARVYDSLCAQTFSDFEWVIVDDGSTDSTADLVAGWQTENRFPISYEKQPNQGKHIAVNLGATLAQGDLFLIADSDDAFPPNALQIFHDAWTAIPVSDRENFTGVTGLCVDPDGKIIGDKFPADIFDSTPADCFYRHGIKGEKWGFHRTDVIRKFPFPALKGFRFFSEGIIWNAIGRVYKTRYINQAVRVYHSDSGNQLTRRSPFETSPMRIFYAMSLDADIDYVTVAPWTMFKIAAQGIRFSCHQRDSLKMQFSRLSKFRAKLVWFAALPVGFALFLIDGR
;
A
#
# COMPACT_ATOMS: atom_id res chain seq x y z
N MET A 1 19.97 7.55 11.03
CA MET A 1 18.99 7.32 9.94
C MET A 1 17.64 7.10 10.61
N LYS A 2 16.79 8.11 10.54
CA LYS A 2 15.56 8.20 11.32
C LYS A 2 14.37 7.62 10.55
N PHE A 3 13.47 6.87 11.24
CA PHE A 3 12.18 6.51 10.68
C PHE A 3 11.14 7.61 10.93
N THR A 4 10.29 7.85 9.95
CA THR A 4 8.96 8.40 10.17
C THR A 4 7.97 7.24 10.10
N VAL A 5 7.42 6.84 11.24
CA VAL A 5 6.24 5.98 11.27
C VAL A 5 5.04 6.88 11.00
N PHE A 6 4.28 6.58 9.97
CA PHE A 6 3.16 7.38 9.52
C PHE A 6 1.84 6.61 9.64
N THR A 7 0.85 7.19 10.29
CA THR A 7 -0.48 6.57 10.44
C THR A 7 -1.56 7.48 9.85
N PRO A 8 -2.19 7.07 8.73
CA PRO A 8 -3.46 7.67 8.31
C PRO A 8 -4.58 7.12 9.19
N THR A 9 -5.42 7.99 9.75
CA THR A 9 -6.53 7.59 10.60
C THR A 9 -7.84 8.28 10.23
N TYR A 10 -8.97 7.59 10.42
CA TYR A 10 -10.31 8.11 10.29
C TYR A 10 -11.29 7.28 11.13
N GLU A 11 -11.92 7.90 12.15
CA GLU A 11 -12.85 7.22 13.09
C GLU A 11 -12.23 5.95 13.72
N ARG A 12 -11.00 6.05 14.28
CA ARG A 12 -10.19 4.91 14.75
C ARG A 12 -9.72 5.04 16.20
N ALA A 13 -10.34 5.87 17.02
CA ALA A 13 -9.99 5.98 18.44
C ALA A 13 -9.94 4.61 19.15
N HIS A 14 -10.79 3.66 18.74
CA HIS A 14 -10.90 2.33 19.34
C HIS A 14 -9.79 1.34 18.97
N THR A 15 -8.99 1.62 17.92
CA THR A 15 -7.89 0.73 17.45
C THR A 15 -6.53 1.39 17.49
N LEU A 16 -6.45 2.71 17.42
CA LEU A 16 -5.20 3.46 17.26
C LEU A 16 -4.21 3.23 18.42
N ALA A 17 -4.70 2.86 19.60
CA ALA A 17 -3.87 2.48 20.74
C ALA A 17 -2.94 1.29 20.44
N ARG A 18 -3.32 0.37 19.53
CA ARG A 18 -2.46 -0.75 19.11
C ARG A 18 -1.15 -0.26 18.50
N VAL A 19 -1.22 0.78 17.65
CA VAL A 19 -0.05 1.41 17.04
C VAL A 19 0.81 2.08 18.11
N TYR A 20 0.20 2.88 18.99
CA TYR A 20 0.89 3.56 20.08
C TYR A 20 1.64 2.58 21.00
N ASP A 21 0.97 1.54 21.47
CA ASP A 21 1.55 0.52 22.34
C ASP A 21 2.71 -0.20 21.64
N SER A 22 2.56 -0.49 20.35
CA SER A 22 3.61 -1.10 19.51
C SER A 22 4.82 -0.18 19.38
N LEU A 23 4.63 1.13 19.25
CA LEU A 23 5.70 2.12 19.20
C LEU A 23 6.40 2.30 20.55
N CYS A 24 5.64 2.31 21.65
CA CYS A 24 6.21 2.34 22.99
C CYS A 24 7.11 1.13 23.30
N ALA A 25 6.81 -0.01 22.68
CA ALA A 25 7.55 -1.26 22.87
C ALA A 25 8.79 -1.40 21.98
N GLN A 26 9.00 -0.49 20.98
CA GLN A 26 10.11 -0.64 20.04
C GLN A 26 11.47 -0.57 20.71
N THR A 27 12.38 -1.47 20.31
CA THR A 27 13.78 -1.51 20.74
C THR A 27 14.64 -0.49 20.00
N PHE A 28 14.24 -0.06 18.81
CA PHE A 28 14.88 0.99 18.04
C PHE A 28 14.20 2.34 18.33
N SER A 29 14.97 3.36 18.73
CA SER A 29 14.44 4.62 19.28
C SER A 29 14.55 5.83 18.35
N ASP A 30 15.31 5.74 17.24
CA ASP A 30 15.47 6.87 16.31
C ASP A 30 14.31 6.95 15.31
N PHE A 31 13.11 7.30 15.81
CA PHE A 31 11.91 7.48 15.01
C PHE A 31 11.06 8.65 15.53
N GLU A 32 10.15 9.08 14.68
CA GLU A 32 9.02 9.94 15.01
C GLU A 32 7.72 9.27 14.53
N TRP A 33 6.59 9.64 15.15
CA TRP A 33 5.26 9.23 14.71
C TRP A 33 4.49 10.42 14.15
N VAL A 34 4.13 10.33 12.88
CA VAL A 34 3.29 11.33 12.19
C VAL A 34 1.91 10.73 11.97
N ILE A 35 0.88 11.37 12.47
CA ILE A 35 -0.51 10.97 12.35
C ILE A 35 -1.24 12.01 11.50
N VAL A 36 -1.88 11.57 10.42
CA VAL A 36 -2.82 12.41 9.67
C VAL A 36 -4.23 11.88 9.85
N ASP A 37 -5.05 12.67 10.52
CA ASP A 37 -6.47 12.41 10.73
C ASP A 37 -7.28 12.94 9.55
N ASP A 38 -7.89 12.05 8.82
CA ASP A 38 -8.69 12.34 7.63
C ASP A 38 -10.12 12.78 7.98
N GLY A 39 -10.26 13.63 9.03
CA GLY A 39 -11.50 14.29 9.41
C GLY A 39 -12.36 13.52 10.41
N SER A 40 -11.76 12.78 11.36
CA SER A 40 -12.49 12.08 12.43
C SER A 40 -13.34 13.04 13.30
N THR A 41 -14.45 12.54 13.78
CA THR A 41 -15.36 13.23 14.71
C THR A 41 -15.45 12.53 16.07
N ASP A 42 -14.83 11.35 16.18
CA ASP A 42 -14.69 10.58 17.41
C ASP A 42 -13.58 11.16 18.32
N SER A 43 -13.23 10.47 19.39
CA SER A 43 -12.20 10.88 20.34
C SER A 43 -10.75 10.68 19.88
N THR A 44 -10.50 10.50 18.56
CA THR A 44 -9.14 10.30 18.03
C THR A 44 -8.20 11.45 18.38
N ALA A 45 -8.64 12.70 18.25
CA ALA A 45 -7.82 13.88 18.55
C ALA A 45 -7.44 13.96 20.05
N ASP A 46 -8.41 13.71 20.95
CA ASP A 46 -8.19 13.75 22.39
C ASP A 46 -7.22 12.64 22.84
N LEU A 47 -7.35 11.45 22.24
CA LEU A 47 -6.48 10.32 22.49
C LEU A 47 -5.01 10.65 22.12
N VAL A 48 -4.79 11.22 20.93
CA VAL A 48 -3.45 11.61 20.48
C VAL A 48 -2.87 12.73 21.35
N ALA A 49 -3.68 13.74 21.74
CA ALA A 49 -3.24 14.81 22.64
C ALA A 49 -2.77 14.26 23.99
N GLY A 50 -3.44 13.23 24.52
CA GLY A 50 -3.00 12.50 25.71
C GLY A 50 -1.60 11.91 25.54
N TRP A 51 -1.35 11.19 24.46
CA TRP A 51 -0.03 10.60 24.16
C TRP A 51 1.07 11.62 23.93
N GLN A 52 0.76 12.74 23.31
CA GLN A 52 1.71 13.86 23.17
C GLN A 52 2.15 14.40 24.54
N THR A 53 1.24 14.42 25.51
CA THR A 53 1.55 14.84 26.89
C THR A 53 2.43 13.82 27.64
N GLU A 54 2.31 12.51 27.33
CA GLU A 54 3.19 11.48 27.88
C GLU A 54 4.64 11.60 27.41
N ASN A 55 4.87 12.24 26.26
CA ASN A 55 6.19 12.57 25.70
C ASN A 55 7.17 11.38 25.62
N ARG A 56 6.69 10.21 25.23
CA ARG A 56 7.51 8.98 25.11
C ARG A 56 8.44 9.02 23.90
N PHE A 57 8.00 9.62 22.82
CA PHE A 57 8.72 9.88 21.56
C PHE A 57 8.03 11.02 20.81
N PRO A 58 8.68 11.63 19.78
CA PRO A 58 8.06 12.73 19.03
C PRO A 58 6.78 12.27 18.30
N ILE A 59 5.66 12.96 18.56
CA ILE A 59 4.35 12.71 17.90
C ILE A 59 3.88 14.02 17.25
N SER A 60 3.68 13.97 15.93
CA SER A 60 3.02 15.04 15.17
C SER A 60 1.63 14.62 14.76
N TYR A 61 0.64 15.49 14.97
CA TYR A 61 -0.75 15.24 14.59
C TYR A 61 -1.25 16.36 13.70
N GLU A 62 -1.79 16.00 12.54
CA GLU A 62 -2.40 16.94 11.60
C GLU A 62 -3.78 16.42 11.21
N LYS A 63 -4.80 17.33 11.15
CA LYS A 63 -6.16 16.99 10.75
C LYS A 63 -6.51 17.65 9.44
N GLN A 64 -7.02 16.86 8.48
CA GLN A 64 -7.49 17.35 7.19
C GLN A 64 -8.99 17.08 6.99
N PRO A 65 -9.68 17.77 6.08
CA PRO A 65 -11.00 17.34 5.62
C PRO A 65 -10.93 15.96 5.00
N ASN A 66 -11.97 15.11 5.19
CA ASN A 66 -11.97 13.74 4.69
C ASN A 66 -11.82 13.66 3.16
N GLN A 67 -10.64 13.26 2.70
CA GLN A 67 -10.26 13.13 1.28
C GLN A 67 -9.77 11.71 0.93
N GLY A 68 -9.70 10.82 1.91
CA GLY A 68 -9.26 9.45 1.77
C GLY A 68 -7.80 9.21 2.14
N LYS A 69 -7.49 7.97 2.54
CA LYS A 69 -6.18 7.51 3.00
C LYS A 69 -5.02 7.98 2.09
N HIS A 70 -5.20 7.90 0.78
CA HIS A 70 -4.17 8.25 -0.19
C HIS A 70 -3.74 9.73 -0.14
N ILE A 71 -4.66 10.65 0.16
CA ILE A 71 -4.33 12.07 0.35
C ILE A 71 -3.63 12.29 1.70
N ALA A 72 -4.09 11.58 2.73
CA ALA A 72 -3.41 11.59 4.03
C ALA A 72 -1.96 11.08 3.91
N VAL A 73 -1.68 10.06 3.08
CA VAL A 73 -0.30 9.60 2.80
C VAL A 73 0.54 10.69 2.15
N ASN A 74 0.00 11.43 1.17
CA ASN A 74 0.73 12.53 0.55
C ASN A 74 1.10 13.62 1.56
N LEU A 75 0.15 14.00 2.42
CA LEU A 75 0.40 14.98 3.48
C LEU A 75 1.42 14.45 4.49
N GLY A 76 1.28 13.21 4.95
CA GLY A 76 2.23 12.57 5.85
C GLY A 76 3.65 12.51 5.29
N ALA A 77 3.80 12.19 4.00
CA ALA A 77 5.11 12.22 3.34
C ALA A 77 5.72 13.63 3.31
N THR A 78 4.90 14.68 3.24
CA THR A 78 5.38 16.07 3.29
C THR A 78 5.85 16.45 4.70
N LEU A 79 5.13 16.00 5.74
CA LEU A 79 5.42 16.26 7.15
C LEU A 79 6.62 15.45 7.68
N ALA A 80 6.89 14.30 7.08
CA ALA A 80 7.96 13.39 7.50
C ALA A 80 9.32 14.08 7.60
N GLN A 81 10.04 13.87 8.72
CA GLN A 81 11.40 14.36 8.95
C GLN A 81 12.45 13.24 8.86
N GLY A 82 12.00 11.98 8.95
CA GLY A 82 12.86 10.81 8.83
C GLY A 82 13.26 10.50 7.39
N ASP A 83 14.38 9.81 7.22
CA ASP A 83 14.87 9.35 5.91
C ASP A 83 14.02 8.19 5.35
N LEU A 84 13.37 7.43 6.25
CA LEU A 84 12.63 6.20 5.96
C LEU A 84 11.17 6.36 6.38
N PHE A 85 10.24 6.20 5.44
CA PHE A 85 8.81 6.41 5.61
C PHE A 85 8.08 5.07 5.68
N LEU A 86 7.54 4.74 6.84
CA LEU A 86 6.85 3.51 7.15
C LEU A 86 5.36 3.78 7.40
N ILE A 87 4.48 3.27 6.54
CA ILE A 87 3.04 3.42 6.73
C ILE A 87 2.57 2.34 7.71
N ALA A 88 2.06 2.75 8.86
CA ALA A 88 1.41 1.91 9.86
C ALA A 88 -0.10 2.17 9.86
N ASP A 89 -0.89 1.21 9.46
CA ASP A 89 -2.35 1.33 9.47
C ASP A 89 -2.86 1.46 10.92
N SER A 90 -3.93 2.24 11.11
CA SER A 90 -4.46 2.64 12.43
C SER A 90 -5.09 1.49 13.25
N ASP A 91 -5.11 0.28 12.72
CA ASP A 91 -5.68 -0.92 13.32
C ASP A 91 -4.67 -2.08 13.49
N ASP A 92 -3.41 -1.86 13.12
CA ASP A 92 -2.36 -2.89 13.21
C ASP A 92 -1.45 -2.73 14.44
N ALA A 93 -0.64 -3.78 14.64
CA ALA A 93 0.43 -3.80 15.62
C ALA A 93 1.72 -4.33 15.00
N PHE A 94 2.85 -4.12 15.64
CA PHE A 94 4.13 -4.67 15.19
C PHE A 94 4.99 -5.16 16.35
N PRO A 95 5.84 -6.19 16.10
CA PRO A 95 6.73 -6.73 17.12
C PRO A 95 7.69 -5.67 17.69
N PRO A 96 8.15 -5.82 18.93
CA PRO A 96 9.03 -4.83 19.57
C PRO A 96 10.33 -4.56 18.83
N ASN A 97 10.79 -5.48 17.99
CA ASN A 97 12.02 -5.36 17.22
C ASN A 97 11.79 -5.04 15.73
N ALA A 98 10.57 -4.67 15.31
CA ALA A 98 10.25 -4.45 13.90
C ALA A 98 11.10 -3.35 13.26
N LEU A 99 11.25 -2.19 13.90
CA LEU A 99 12.07 -1.09 13.39
C LEU A 99 13.56 -1.46 13.38
N GLN A 100 14.04 -2.23 14.38
CA GLN A 100 15.41 -2.73 14.41
C GLN A 100 15.68 -3.68 13.25
N ILE A 101 14.78 -4.64 12.98
CA ILE A 101 14.86 -5.56 11.84
C ILE A 101 14.97 -4.77 10.52
N PHE A 102 14.12 -3.78 10.34
CA PHE A 102 14.16 -2.93 9.15
C PHE A 102 15.45 -2.14 9.03
N HIS A 103 15.93 -1.55 10.13
CA HIS A 103 17.19 -0.81 10.17
C HIS A 103 18.37 -1.70 9.78
N ASP A 104 18.46 -2.90 10.35
CA ASP A 104 19.58 -3.83 10.10
C ASP A 104 19.56 -4.33 8.64
N ALA A 105 18.38 -4.70 8.13
CA ALA A 105 18.22 -5.14 6.75
C ALA A 105 18.57 -4.03 5.73
N TRP A 106 18.23 -2.77 6.05
CA TRP A 106 18.58 -1.61 5.23
C TRP A 106 20.06 -1.29 5.28
N THR A 107 20.66 -1.29 6.47
CA THR A 107 22.08 -0.97 6.64
C THR A 107 22.99 -2.05 6.05
N ALA A 108 22.53 -3.29 5.94
CA ALA A 108 23.19 -4.38 5.22
C ALA A 108 23.24 -4.20 3.70
N ILE A 109 22.48 -3.25 3.11
CA ILE A 109 22.66 -2.86 1.71
C ILE A 109 23.91 -1.96 1.64
N PRO A 110 24.90 -2.28 0.77
CA PRO A 110 26.07 -1.41 0.58
C PRO A 110 25.63 0.04 0.26
N VAL A 111 26.33 1.02 0.82
CA VAL A 111 25.97 2.45 0.65
C VAL A 111 25.92 2.84 -0.82
N SER A 112 26.84 2.32 -1.65
CA SER A 112 26.89 2.53 -3.10
C SER A 112 25.65 2.04 -3.84
N ASP A 113 24.93 1.08 -3.27
CA ASP A 113 23.79 0.42 -3.95
C ASP A 113 22.45 0.95 -3.47
N ARG A 114 22.40 1.64 -2.31
CA ARG A 114 21.16 2.10 -1.68
C ARG A 114 20.34 3.04 -2.57
N GLU A 115 20.99 3.76 -3.46
CA GLU A 115 20.29 4.62 -4.43
C GLU A 115 19.36 3.83 -5.36
N ASN A 116 19.65 2.55 -5.62
CA ASN A 116 18.86 1.64 -6.44
C ASN A 116 17.68 0.99 -5.69
N PHE A 117 17.60 1.21 -4.37
CA PHE A 117 16.56 0.62 -3.52
C PHE A 117 15.60 1.69 -3.00
N THR A 118 14.33 1.34 -2.92
CA THR A 118 13.33 2.18 -2.27
C THR A 118 13.21 1.92 -0.77
N GLY A 119 13.45 0.68 -0.31
CA GLY A 119 13.27 0.31 1.10
C GLY A 119 13.36 -1.19 1.34
N VAL A 120 12.81 -1.61 2.47
CA VAL A 120 12.76 -3.01 2.92
C VAL A 120 11.31 -3.39 3.21
N THR A 121 10.95 -4.63 2.87
CA THR A 121 9.60 -5.20 3.10
C THR A 121 9.72 -6.58 3.74
N GLY A 122 8.96 -6.81 4.80
CA GLY A 122 8.91 -8.09 5.52
C GLY A 122 7.53 -8.74 5.48
N LEU A 123 7.39 -9.82 6.25
CA LEU A 123 6.18 -10.62 6.34
C LEU A 123 5.21 -10.03 7.36
N CYS A 124 3.91 -10.26 7.10
CA CYS A 124 2.86 -10.04 8.09
C CYS A 124 2.42 -11.38 8.68
N VAL A 125 2.06 -11.35 9.96
CA VAL A 125 1.46 -12.48 10.68
C VAL A 125 0.08 -12.09 11.21
N ASP A 126 -0.76 -13.07 11.48
CA ASP A 126 -1.98 -12.88 12.26
C ASP A 126 -1.65 -12.81 13.78
N PRO A 127 -2.62 -12.51 14.66
CA PRO A 127 -2.40 -12.47 16.11
C PRO A 127 -1.90 -13.80 16.71
N ASP A 128 -2.11 -14.92 16.04
CA ASP A 128 -1.62 -16.25 16.46
C ASP A 128 -0.19 -16.52 15.95
N GLY A 129 0.44 -15.57 15.25
CA GLY A 129 1.79 -15.67 14.71
C GLY A 129 1.92 -16.43 13.39
N LYS A 130 0.81 -16.79 12.75
CA LYS A 130 0.80 -17.47 11.46
C LYS A 130 1.04 -16.49 10.33
N ILE A 131 1.95 -16.79 9.41
CA ILE A 131 2.27 -15.95 8.25
C ILE A 131 1.04 -15.81 7.33
N ILE A 132 0.75 -14.57 6.94
CA ILE A 132 -0.31 -14.23 5.99
C ILE A 132 0.26 -14.27 4.58
N GLY A 133 -0.17 -15.28 3.80
CA GLY A 133 0.30 -15.51 2.43
C GLY A 133 1.64 -16.23 2.37
N ASP A 134 2.44 -15.90 1.35
CA ASP A 134 3.65 -16.65 0.98
C ASP A 134 4.91 -15.99 1.54
N LYS A 135 5.95 -16.82 1.79
CA LYS A 135 7.31 -16.36 2.02
C LYS A 135 7.98 -15.95 0.71
N PHE A 136 9.04 -15.16 0.83
CA PHE A 136 9.93 -14.86 -0.29
C PHE A 136 10.86 -16.07 -0.60
N PRO A 137 11.39 -16.15 -1.84
CA PRO A 137 12.21 -17.30 -2.27
C PRO A 137 13.48 -17.53 -1.44
N ALA A 138 13.98 -16.48 -0.80
CA ALA A 138 15.16 -16.53 0.09
C ALA A 138 14.95 -15.60 1.28
N ASP A 139 15.73 -15.78 2.36
CA ASP A 139 15.64 -14.95 3.57
C ASP A 139 15.95 -13.47 3.30
N ILE A 140 16.80 -13.21 2.32
CA ILE A 140 17.02 -11.88 1.72
C ILE A 140 16.80 -12.01 0.21
N PHE A 141 15.88 -11.25 -0.33
CA PHE A 141 15.48 -11.32 -1.72
C PHE A 141 15.31 -9.93 -2.31
N ASP A 142 16.27 -9.48 -3.12
CA ASP A 142 16.25 -8.15 -3.75
C ASP A 142 15.52 -8.21 -5.09
N SER A 143 14.35 -7.60 -5.19
CA SER A 143 13.46 -7.71 -6.36
C SER A 143 12.57 -6.48 -6.53
N THR A 144 11.62 -6.54 -7.46
CA THR A 144 10.56 -5.56 -7.64
C THR A 144 9.21 -6.14 -7.22
N PRO A 145 8.21 -5.31 -6.84
CA PRO A 145 6.86 -5.78 -6.56
C PRO A 145 6.25 -6.58 -7.72
N ALA A 146 6.50 -6.14 -8.95
CA ALA A 146 6.00 -6.81 -10.16
C ALA A 146 6.62 -8.21 -10.34
N ASP A 147 7.94 -8.36 -10.17
CA ASP A 147 8.57 -9.68 -10.23
C ASP A 147 8.09 -10.61 -9.10
N CYS A 148 7.96 -10.09 -7.86
CA CYS A 148 7.39 -10.85 -6.76
C CYS A 148 6.02 -11.41 -7.11
N PHE A 149 5.15 -10.58 -7.67
CA PHE A 149 3.78 -10.97 -7.98
C PHE A 149 3.68 -11.84 -9.24
N TYR A 150 4.30 -11.42 -10.37
CA TYR A 150 4.09 -12.08 -11.66
C TYR A 150 5.00 -13.29 -11.88
N ARG A 151 6.29 -13.21 -11.46
CA ARG A 151 7.25 -14.31 -11.68
C ARG A 151 7.25 -15.32 -10.56
N HIS A 152 7.16 -14.85 -9.31
CA HIS A 152 7.25 -15.72 -8.14
C HIS A 152 5.89 -16.09 -7.54
N GLY A 153 4.80 -15.44 -8.00
CA GLY A 153 3.44 -15.72 -7.53
C GLY A 153 3.18 -15.42 -6.07
N ILE A 154 4.01 -14.57 -5.44
CA ILE A 154 3.97 -14.25 -4.01
C ILE A 154 2.70 -13.46 -3.70
N LYS A 155 1.92 -13.97 -2.76
CA LYS A 155 0.63 -13.43 -2.34
C LYS A 155 0.62 -13.09 -0.85
N GLY A 156 -0.46 -12.43 -0.42
CA GLY A 156 -0.73 -12.07 0.96
C GLY A 156 -0.08 -10.74 1.36
N GLU A 157 -0.44 -10.32 2.57
CA GLU A 157 0.00 -9.03 3.11
C GLU A 157 1.50 -9.00 3.32
N LYS A 158 2.10 -7.89 2.95
CA LYS A 158 3.51 -7.57 3.16
C LYS A 158 3.58 -6.15 3.70
N TRP A 159 4.56 -5.89 4.55
CA TRP A 159 4.70 -4.59 5.18
C TRP A 159 6.14 -4.12 5.16
N GLY A 160 6.35 -2.83 4.91
CA GLY A 160 7.68 -2.27 4.80
C GLY A 160 7.69 -0.76 4.70
N PHE A 161 8.88 -0.22 4.64
CA PHE A 161 9.12 1.19 4.46
C PHE A 161 9.68 1.50 3.07
N HIS A 162 9.55 2.74 2.70
CA HIS A 162 10.22 3.35 1.55
C HIS A 162 11.10 4.52 2.00
N ARG A 163 12.09 4.86 1.23
CA ARG A 163 12.81 6.11 1.41
C ARG A 163 11.84 7.28 1.27
N THR A 164 11.93 8.25 2.17
CA THR A 164 11.04 9.43 2.19
C THR A 164 11.17 10.26 0.91
N ASP A 165 12.39 10.41 0.37
CA ASP A 165 12.60 11.13 -0.90
C ASP A 165 11.96 10.43 -2.10
N VAL A 166 11.87 9.09 -2.06
CA VAL A 166 11.20 8.31 -3.11
C VAL A 166 9.68 8.48 -3.01
N ILE A 167 9.07 8.33 -1.82
CA ILE A 167 7.62 8.53 -1.65
C ILE A 167 7.20 9.92 -2.14
N ARG A 168 7.98 10.95 -1.84
CA ARG A 168 7.70 12.32 -2.31
C ARG A 168 7.74 12.49 -3.83
N LYS A 169 8.53 11.67 -4.54
CA LYS A 169 8.59 11.68 -6.01
C LYS A 169 7.40 10.97 -6.66
N PHE A 170 6.70 10.11 -5.92
CA PHE A 170 5.58 9.30 -6.42
C PHE A 170 4.30 9.55 -5.60
N PRO A 171 3.74 10.78 -5.60
CA PRO A 171 2.55 11.08 -4.82
C PRO A 171 1.32 10.35 -5.40
N PHE A 172 0.39 10.03 -4.52
CA PHE A 172 -0.93 9.55 -4.95
C PHE A 172 -1.69 10.62 -5.73
N PRO A 173 -2.40 10.26 -6.81
CA PRO A 173 -3.20 11.21 -7.57
C PRO A 173 -4.35 11.78 -6.73
N ALA A 174 -4.49 13.10 -6.69
CA ALA A 174 -5.61 13.79 -6.06
C ALA A 174 -6.75 13.97 -7.07
N LEU A 175 -7.60 12.97 -7.24
CA LEU A 175 -8.75 13.03 -8.14
C LEU A 175 -10.01 13.41 -7.38
N LYS A 176 -10.67 14.52 -7.79
CA LYS A 176 -11.89 15.02 -7.15
C LYS A 176 -13.00 13.94 -7.13
N GLY A 177 -13.57 13.70 -5.96
CA GLY A 177 -14.66 12.73 -5.77
C GLY A 177 -14.19 11.26 -5.54
N PHE A 178 -12.88 11.00 -5.53
CA PHE A 178 -12.33 9.67 -5.25
C PHE A 178 -11.73 9.65 -3.84
N ARG A 179 -12.26 8.81 -2.97
CA ARG A 179 -11.79 8.64 -1.58
C ARG A 179 -10.98 7.35 -1.38
N PHE A 180 -10.87 6.54 -2.41
CA PHE A 180 -10.12 5.29 -2.35
C PHE A 180 -9.22 5.15 -3.57
N PHE A 181 -7.94 4.93 -3.32
CA PHE A 181 -6.94 4.56 -4.31
C PHE A 181 -6.14 3.35 -3.79
N SER A 182 -5.94 2.35 -4.64
CA SER A 182 -5.08 1.23 -4.28
C SER A 182 -3.62 1.69 -4.20
N GLU A 183 -2.98 1.38 -3.11
CA GLU A 183 -1.55 1.66 -2.90
C GLU A 183 -0.67 0.98 -3.96
N GLY A 184 -1.12 -0.16 -4.49
CA GLY A 184 -0.42 -0.89 -5.55
C GLY A 184 -0.07 -0.05 -6.78
N ILE A 185 -0.82 1.04 -7.07
CA ILE A 185 -0.49 1.98 -8.15
C ILE A 185 0.88 2.60 -7.91
N ILE A 186 1.11 3.09 -6.69
CA ILE A 186 2.34 3.78 -6.33
C ILE A 186 3.47 2.78 -6.13
N TRP A 187 3.20 1.66 -5.46
CA TRP A 187 4.22 0.61 -5.25
C TRP A 187 4.74 0.05 -6.57
N ASN A 188 3.86 -0.17 -7.55
CA ASN A 188 4.27 -0.60 -8.88
C ASN A 188 5.01 0.50 -9.64
N ALA A 189 4.60 1.77 -9.52
CA ALA A 189 5.32 2.88 -10.15
C ALA A 189 6.74 3.02 -9.59
N ILE A 190 6.90 2.95 -8.27
CA ILE A 190 8.20 2.95 -7.58
C ILE A 190 9.03 1.73 -8.02
N GLY A 191 8.42 0.53 -8.04
CA GLY A 191 9.08 -0.71 -8.40
C GLY A 191 9.60 -0.81 -9.82
N ARG A 192 9.15 0.08 -10.74
CA ARG A 192 9.72 0.20 -12.09
C ARG A 192 11.06 0.95 -12.12
N VAL A 193 11.37 1.68 -11.06
CA VAL A 193 12.58 2.50 -10.96
C VAL A 193 13.53 1.92 -9.91
N TYR A 194 12.99 1.45 -8.79
CA TYR A 194 13.75 1.02 -7.62
C TYR A 194 13.45 -0.43 -7.26
N LYS A 195 14.46 -1.13 -6.74
CA LYS A 195 14.28 -2.43 -6.09
C LYS A 195 13.79 -2.26 -4.64
N THR A 196 13.24 -3.32 -4.10
CA THR A 196 12.94 -3.48 -2.68
C THR A 196 13.70 -4.69 -2.16
N ARG A 197 14.27 -4.59 -0.97
CA ARG A 197 14.80 -5.74 -0.24
C ARG A 197 13.66 -6.41 0.51
N TYR A 198 13.38 -7.65 0.19
CA TYR A 198 12.39 -8.48 0.87
C TYR A 198 13.08 -9.40 1.88
N ILE A 199 12.48 -9.54 3.07
CA ILE A 199 13.02 -10.36 4.15
C ILE A 199 11.97 -11.31 4.72
N ASN A 200 12.36 -12.56 5.01
CA ASN A 200 11.47 -13.57 5.58
C ASN A 200 11.37 -13.44 7.12
N GLN A 201 11.19 -12.21 7.61
CA GLN A 201 10.98 -11.91 9.02
C GLN A 201 9.60 -11.27 9.21
N ALA A 202 8.90 -11.67 10.28
CA ALA A 202 7.63 -11.09 10.67
C ALA A 202 7.85 -9.71 11.30
N VAL A 203 7.25 -8.68 10.71
CA VAL A 203 7.44 -7.28 11.13
C VAL A 203 6.12 -6.56 11.42
N ARG A 204 4.97 -7.17 11.11
CA ARG A 204 3.63 -6.63 11.38
C ARG A 204 2.69 -7.73 11.86
N VAL A 205 1.87 -7.43 12.84
CA VAL A 205 0.70 -8.22 13.25
C VAL A 205 -0.53 -7.58 12.63
N TYR A 206 -1.09 -8.27 11.64
CA TYR A 206 -2.25 -7.80 10.88
C TYR A 206 -3.55 -8.21 11.58
N HIS A 207 -4.37 -7.23 11.96
CA HIS A 207 -5.67 -7.43 12.57
C HIS A 207 -6.80 -7.30 11.54
N SER A 208 -7.73 -8.27 11.50
CA SER A 208 -8.87 -8.29 10.59
C SER A 208 -10.20 -7.96 11.27
N ASP A 209 -10.17 -7.50 12.52
CA ASP A 209 -11.33 -7.26 13.38
C ASP A 209 -11.91 -5.83 13.28
N SER A 210 -11.25 -4.93 12.55
CA SER A 210 -11.76 -3.59 12.29
C SER A 210 -12.97 -3.64 11.35
N GLY A 211 -14.17 -3.33 11.85
CA GLY A 211 -15.45 -3.49 11.15
C GLY A 211 -15.60 -2.73 9.81
N ASN A 212 -14.74 -1.74 9.53
CA ASN A 212 -14.79 -0.85 8.36
C ASN A 212 -13.60 -1.05 7.40
N GLN A 213 -13.31 -2.30 7.02
CA GLN A 213 -12.22 -2.58 6.08
C GLN A 213 -12.56 -2.04 4.67
N LEU A 214 -11.64 -1.25 4.10
CA LEU A 214 -11.76 -0.70 2.74
C LEU A 214 -11.87 -1.79 1.67
N THR A 215 -11.36 -2.98 1.94
CA THR A 215 -11.38 -4.15 1.05
C THR A 215 -12.75 -4.82 0.90
N ARG A 216 -13.73 -4.52 1.76
CA ARG A 216 -15.09 -5.08 1.72
C ARG A 216 -16.11 -4.24 0.97
N ARG A 217 -15.66 -3.21 0.24
CA ARG A 217 -16.53 -2.32 -0.53
C ARG A 217 -17.10 -3.00 -1.77
N SER A 218 -18.28 -2.54 -2.19
CA SER A 218 -18.94 -3.05 -3.40
C SER A 218 -18.11 -2.78 -4.68
N PRO A 219 -18.31 -3.58 -5.76
CA PRO A 219 -17.66 -3.32 -7.05
C PRO A 219 -17.95 -1.92 -7.61
N PHE A 220 -19.12 -1.36 -7.34
CA PHE A 220 -19.45 0.00 -7.75
C PHE A 220 -18.60 1.04 -7.03
N GLU A 221 -18.46 0.93 -5.70
CA GLU A 221 -17.62 1.86 -4.90
C GLU A 221 -16.14 1.75 -5.23
N THR A 222 -15.68 0.54 -5.60
CA THR A 222 -14.28 0.30 -6.00
C THR A 222 -14.02 0.50 -7.49
N SER A 223 -15.04 0.81 -8.29
CA SER A 223 -14.92 1.01 -9.73
C SER A 223 -13.95 2.12 -10.18
N PRO A 224 -13.59 3.14 -9.36
CA PRO A 224 -12.46 4.01 -9.65
C PRO A 224 -11.14 3.26 -9.91
N MET A 225 -10.99 2.06 -9.37
CA MET A 225 -9.87 1.15 -9.64
C MET A 225 -9.66 0.79 -11.12
N ARG A 226 -10.64 1.06 -12.01
CA ARG A 226 -10.50 0.83 -13.46
C ARG A 226 -9.26 1.49 -14.06
N ILE A 227 -8.90 2.65 -13.54
CA ILE A 227 -7.69 3.37 -13.97
C ILE A 227 -6.45 2.56 -13.60
N PHE A 228 -6.41 2.05 -12.36
CA PHE A 228 -5.33 1.17 -11.89
C PHE A 228 -5.16 -0.06 -12.79
N TYR A 229 -6.26 -0.77 -13.08
CA TYR A 229 -6.21 -1.96 -13.91
C TYR A 229 -5.73 -1.65 -15.34
N ALA A 230 -6.16 -0.52 -15.92
CA ALA A 230 -5.68 -0.09 -17.22
C ALA A 230 -4.18 0.25 -17.19
N MET A 231 -3.74 1.01 -16.19
CA MET A 231 -2.32 1.37 -16.01
C MET A 231 -1.46 0.13 -15.76
N SER A 232 -1.90 -0.80 -14.92
CA SER A 232 -1.17 -2.05 -14.64
C SER A 232 -1.09 -2.92 -15.89
N LEU A 233 -2.20 -3.09 -16.63
CA LEU A 233 -2.20 -3.85 -17.87
C LEU A 233 -1.20 -3.27 -18.88
N ASP A 234 -1.21 -1.96 -19.05
CA ASP A 234 -0.33 -1.30 -20.04
C ASP A 234 1.14 -1.32 -19.58
N ALA A 235 1.40 -0.98 -18.33
CA ALA A 235 2.75 -0.88 -17.81
C ALA A 235 3.44 -2.25 -17.67
N ASP A 236 2.69 -3.26 -17.20
CA ASP A 236 3.24 -4.57 -16.85
C ASP A 236 2.99 -5.64 -17.93
N ILE A 237 2.58 -5.24 -19.15
CA ILE A 237 2.18 -6.17 -20.22
C ILE A 237 3.30 -7.14 -20.63
N ASP A 238 4.55 -6.79 -20.37
CA ASP A 238 5.69 -7.65 -20.72
C ASP A 238 5.70 -8.94 -19.86
N TYR A 239 5.01 -8.96 -18.72
CA TYR A 239 4.77 -10.17 -17.92
C TYR A 239 3.71 -11.12 -18.53
N VAL A 240 3.08 -10.76 -19.66
CA VAL A 240 2.10 -11.64 -20.32
C VAL A 240 2.67 -12.99 -20.71
N THR A 241 3.97 -13.09 -20.95
CA THR A 241 4.66 -14.35 -21.29
C THR A 241 4.85 -15.29 -20.09
N VAL A 242 4.93 -14.74 -18.88
CA VAL A 242 5.12 -15.52 -17.63
C VAL A 242 3.86 -15.65 -16.79
N ALA A 243 2.93 -14.71 -16.91
CA ALA A 243 1.67 -14.68 -16.16
C ALA A 243 0.46 -14.33 -17.04
N PRO A 244 0.19 -15.07 -18.13
CA PRO A 244 -0.86 -14.69 -19.10
C PRO A 244 -2.25 -14.60 -18.48
N TRP A 245 -2.60 -15.53 -17.59
CA TRP A 245 -3.90 -15.53 -16.91
C TRP A 245 -4.06 -14.35 -15.95
N THR A 246 -3.00 -13.91 -15.30
CA THR A 246 -3.03 -12.74 -14.43
C THR A 246 -3.25 -11.48 -15.24
N MET A 247 -2.56 -11.31 -16.38
CA MET A 247 -2.80 -10.20 -17.30
C MET A 247 -4.22 -10.20 -17.83
N PHE A 248 -4.76 -11.36 -18.21
CA PHE A 248 -6.14 -11.50 -18.65
C PHE A 248 -7.14 -11.09 -17.55
N LYS A 249 -6.93 -11.54 -16.30
CA LYS A 249 -7.78 -11.16 -15.15
C LYS A 249 -7.73 -9.65 -14.88
N ILE A 250 -6.54 -9.03 -14.96
CA ILE A 250 -6.37 -7.59 -14.82
C ILE A 250 -7.19 -6.85 -15.87
N ALA A 251 -7.11 -7.27 -17.13
CA ALA A 251 -7.91 -6.68 -18.21
C ALA A 251 -9.41 -6.85 -17.98
N ALA A 252 -9.87 -8.05 -17.60
CA ALA A 252 -11.29 -8.33 -17.33
C ALA A 252 -11.84 -7.47 -16.17
N GLN A 253 -11.09 -7.31 -15.08
CA GLN A 253 -11.45 -6.44 -13.96
C GLN A 253 -11.50 -4.96 -14.39
N GLY A 254 -10.54 -4.51 -15.18
CA GLY A 254 -10.52 -3.16 -15.73
C GLY A 254 -11.77 -2.85 -16.55
N ILE A 255 -12.21 -3.80 -17.40
CA ILE A 255 -13.44 -3.72 -18.19
C ILE A 255 -14.66 -3.69 -17.28
N ARG A 256 -14.79 -4.64 -16.33
CA ARG A 256 -15.86 -4.72 -15.34
C ARG A 256 -16.08 -3.37 -14.65
N PHE A 257 -15.03 -2.80 -14.07
CA PHE A 257 -15.11 -1.52 -13.35
C PHE A 257 -15.35 -0.33 -14.28
N SER A 258 -14.84 -0.37 -15.50
CA SER A 258 -15.14 0.66 -16.51
C SER A 258 -16.62 0.67 -16.89
N CYS A 259 -17.27 -0.50 -16.96
CA CYS A 259 -18.71 -0.61 -17.21
C CYS A 259 -19.53 0.02 -16.08
N HIS A 260 -19.16 -0.20 -14.80
CA HIS A 260 -19.81 0.47 -13.66
C HIS A 260 -19.71 2.00 -13.72
N GLN A 261 -18.67 2.53 -14.32
CA GLN A 261 -18.48 3.97 -14.54
C GLN A 261 -19.02 4.46 -15.89
N ARG A 262 -19.69 3.60 -16.65
CA ARG A 262 -20.25 3.91 -17.98
C ARG A 262 -19.22 4.40 -18.99
N ASP A 263 -17.97 3.98 -18.84
CA ASP A 263 -16.91 4.32 -19.80
C ASP A 263 -17.18 3.62 -21.14
N SER A 264 -17.16 4.38 -22.24
CA SER A 264 -17.27 3.80 -23.57
C SER A 264 -16.08 2.89 -23.89
N LEU A 265 -16.26 1.88 -24.77
CA LEU A 265 -15.17 1.03 -25.22
C LEU A 265 -14.02 1.83 -25.84
N LYS A 266 -14.34 2.92 -26.56
CA LYS A 266 -13.34 3.84 -27.10
C LYS A 266 -12.50 4.48 -26.01
N MET A 267 -13.11 4.92 -24.92
CA MET A 267 -12.42 5.50 -23.77
C MET A 267 -11.53 4.47 -23.06
N GLN A 268 -12.04 3.24 -22.85
CA GLN A 268 -11.25 2.17 -22.26
C GLN A 268 -10.02 1.83 -23.11
N PHE A 269 -10.21 1.68 -24.43
CA PHE A 269 -9.15 1.37 -25.37
C PHE A 269 -8.09 2.49 -25.47
N SER A 270 -8.51 3.77 -25.38
CA SER A 270 -7.60 4.91 -25.45
C SER A 270 -6.66 5.05 -24.23
N ARG A 271 -6.99 4.41 -23.09
CA ARG A 271 -6.12 4.36 -21.92
C ARG A 271 -4.90 3.44 -22.08
N LEU A 272 -4.94 2.57 -23.08
CA LEU A 272 -3.87 1.61 -23.35
C LEU A 272 -2.98 2.13 -24.47
N SER A 273 -1.68 2.26 -24.19
CA SER A 273 -0.69 2.71 -25.17
C SER A 273 -0.09 1.54 -25.95
N LYS A 274 0.19 0.43 -25.24
CA LYS A 274 0.90 -0.72 -25.81
C LYS A 274 -0.03 -1.65 -26.61
N PHE A 275 0.41 -2.04 -27.81
CA PHE A 275 -0.36 -2.94 -28.68
C PHE A 275 -0.72 -4.28 -28.03
N ARG A 276 0.24 -4.91 -27.31
CA ARG A 276 -0.01 -6.17 -26.58
C ARG A 276 -1.10 -6.02 -25.52
N ALA A 277 -1.12 -4.88 -24.78
CA ALA A 277 -2.16 -4.61 -23.79
C ALA A 277 -3.56 -4.50 -24.43
N LYS A 278 -3.63 -3.87 -25.61
CA LYS A 278 -4.86 -3.78 -26.40
C LYS A 278 -5.37 -5.15 -26.86
N LEU A 279 -4.49 -6.05 -27.25
CA LEU A 279 -4.87 -7.43 -27.61
C LEU A 279 -5.43 -8.20 -26.42
N VAL A 280 -4.75 -8.14 -25.27
CA VAL A 280 -5.23 -8.81 -24.03
C VAL A 280 -6.57 -8.21 -23.57
N TRP A 281 -6.71 -6.88 -23.62
CA TRP A 281 -7.96 -6.20 -23.30
C TRP A 281 -9.10 -6.66 -24.22
N PHE A 282 -8.87 -6.74 -25.53
CA PHE A 282 -9.87 -7.18 -26.50
C PHE A 282 -10.31 -8.63 -26.22
N ALA A 283 -9.35 -9.53 -25.96
CA ALA A 283 -9.66 -10.92 -25.61
C ALA A 283 -10.45 -11.04 -24.30
N ALA A 284 -10.27 -10.12 -23.35
CA ALA A 284 -10.92 -10.14 -22.05
C ALA A 284 -12.32 -9.50 -22.05
N LEU A 285 -12.76 -8.83 -23.13
CA LEU A 285 -14.06 -8.15 -23.23
C LEU A 285 -15.25 -9.02 -22.80
N PRO A 286 -15.44 -10.26 -23.32
CA PRO A 286 -16.60 -11.06 -22.95
C PRO A 286 -16.67 -11.36 -21.46
N VAL A 287 -15.50 -11.65 -20.84
CA VAL A 287 -15.42 -11.99 -19.41
C VAL A 287 -15.66 -10.75 -18.56
N GLY A 288 -15.07 -9.60 -18.92
CA GLY A 288 -15.28 -8.35 -18.19
C GLY A 288 -16.74 -7.89 -18.19
N PHE A 289 -17.44 -8.03 -19.33
CA PHE A 289 -18.87 -7.77 -19.42
C PHE A 289 -19.71 -8.77 -18.62
N ALA A 290 -19.38 -10.06 -18.67
CA ALA A 290 -20.07 -11.07 -17.88
C ALA A 290 -19.96 -10.79 -16.37
N LEU A 291 -18.78 -10.43 -15.88
CA LEU A 291 -18.56 -10.05 -14.48
C LEU A 291 -19.39 -8.80 -14.10
N PHE A 292 -19.44 -7.79 -14.95
CA PHE A 292 -20.30 -6.61 -14.74
C PHE A 292 -21.78 -6.96 -14.63
N LEU A 293 -22.29 -7.86 -15.50
CA LEU A 293 -23.70 -8.31 -15.46
C LEU A 293 -24.03 -9.12 -14.20
N ILE A 294 -23.06 -9.85 -13.65
CA ILE A 294 -23.22 -10.59 -12.39
C ILE A 294 -23.34 -9.63 -11.20
N ASP A 295 -22.58 -8.53 -11.20
CA ASP A 295 -22.63 -7.51 -10.14
C ASP A 295 -23.99 -6.79 -10.05
N GLY A 296 -24.72 -6.71 -11.15
CA GLY A 296 -26.03 -6.07 -11.24
C GLY A 296 -27.21 -6.94 -10.84
N ARG A 297 -26.93 -8.18 -10.41
CA ARG A 297 -27.92 -9.12 -9.88
C ARG A 297 -27.81 -9.22 -8.37
#